data_6876142a34690744831f8e656eb84950
#
_entry.id   6876142a34690744831f8e656eb84950
#
_cell.length_a   1.000
_cell.length_b   1.000
_cell.length_c   1.000
_cell.angle_alpha   90.00
_cell.angle_beta   90.00
_cell.angle_gamma   90.00
#
_symmetry.space_group_name_H-M   'P 1'
#
loop_
_entity.id
_entity.type
_entity.pdbx_description
1 polymer ?
#
loop_
_entity_poly.entity_id
_entity_poly.type
_entity_poly.pdbx_seq_one_letter_code
_entity_poly.pdbx_strand_id
1 'polypeptide(L)'
;MPPLGNLRYPFNLAQMSTKKRILFIANEMSPYVELTEFSEIINKLAIKSNDSGMEVRCIMPRFGTINERRHRLHEVVRLSGINVSIGGDDYPLVIKVASLPNARLQVYFLDNEDFFKRKSIFSDEKEKFYDDNGLRTALFCKGALETVKKFGWPPDIIHCSGWMTGLIPMFIKTAYKKEPVFSNCKVIYTIGENTFKEKLGADFLQLAAINEQVTKKELDFFKDTNNSAMFRGGAAYADAVTFGAADVDKKLVEEFSKIKGKKTLPFNAESDLTDYLQLYDDLAK
;
A
#
# COMPACT_ATOMS: atom_id res chain seq x y z
N MET A 1 -26.18 58.87 -21.97
CA MET A 1 -26.00 57.53 -21.40
C MET A 1 -25.14 56.70 -22.36
N PRO A 2 -23.88 56.35 -22.01
CA PRO A 2 -23.09 55.45 -22.83
C PRO A 2 -23.45 53.99 -22.53
N PRO A 3 -23.33 53.03 -23.46
CA PRO A 3 -23.73 51.66 -23.29
C PRO A 3 -22.72 50.89 -22.44
N LEU A 4 -23.24 50.07 -21.52
CA LEU A 4 -22.49 49.13 -20.67
C LEU A 4 -21.81 48.08 -21.56
N GLY A 5 -20.49 48.19 -21.68
CA GLY A 5 -19.63 47.19 -22.31
C GLY A 5 -19.66 45.88 -21.54
N ASN A 6 -20.00 44.80 -22.20
CA ASN A 6 -19.90 43.41 -21.74
C ASN A 6 -18.42 43.04 -21.54
N LEU A 7 -17.91 43.18 -20.30
CA LEU A 7 -16.66 42.57 -19.86
C LEU A 7 -16.90 41.07 -19.71
N ARG A 8 -16.76 40.31 -20.78
CA ARG A 8 -16.54 38.87 -20.71
C ARG A 8 -15.10 38.62 -20.23
N TYR A 9 -14.93 38.35 -18.96
CA TYR A 9 -13.70 37.70 -18.49
C TYR A 9 -13.69 36.29 -19.09
N PRO A 10 -12.65 35.92 -19.84
CA PRO A 10 -12.49 34.52 -20.25
C PRO A 10 -12.12 33.72 -19.01
N PHE A 11 -13.10 33.08 -18.41
CA PHE A 11 -12.84 32.04 -17.42
C PHE A 11 -12.17 30.89 -18.18
N ASN A 12 -10.84 30.88 -18.12
CA ASN A 12 -10.05 29.84 -18.76
C ASN A 12 -10.15 28.56 -17.92
N LEU A 13 -11.18 27.73 -18.22
CA LEU A 13 -11.42 26.42 -17.63
C LEU A 13 -10.32 25.38 -17.97
N ALA A 14 -9.29 25.77 -18.69
CA ALA A 14 -8.32 24.86 -19.27
C ALA A 14 -6.99 24.82 -18.55
N GLN A 15 -6.93 24.91 -17.22
CA GLN A 15 -5.71 24.57 -16.44
C GLN A 15 -5.98 24.41 -14.94
N MET A 16 -7.00 23.66 -14.54
CA MET A 16 -6.90 22.96 -13.26
C MET A 16 -6.13 21.68 -13.52
N SER A 17 -4.80 21.74 -13.49
CA SER A 17 -3.98 20.53 -13.34
C SER A 17 -4.47 19.80 -12.11
N THR A 18 -5.18 18.70 -12.31
CA THR A 18 -5.62 17.86 -11.19
C THR A 18 -4.36 17.37 -10.49
N LYS A 19 -4.24 17.66 -9.20
CA LYS A 19 -3.10 17.18 -8.40
C LYS A 19 -2.98 15.67 -8.53
N LYS A 20 -1.77 15.19 -8.79
CA LYS A 20 -1.46 13.76 -8.83
C LYS A 20 -1.76 13.14 -7.47
N ARG A 21 -2.45 12.01 -7.44
CA ARG A 21 -2.90 11.31 -6.25
C ARG A 21 -2.05 10.09 -5.98
N ILE A 22 -1.33 10.11 -4.87
CA ILE A 22 -0.45 9.02 -4.45
C ILE A 22 -1.02 8.36 -3.21
N LEU A 23 -1.22 7.04 -3.28
CA LEU A 23 -1.60 6.22 -2.15
C LEU A 23 -0.44 5.34 -1.72
N PHE A 24 0.06 5.53 -0.52
CA PHE A 24 0.99 4.60 0.11
C PHE A 24 0.22 3.53 0.87
N ILE A 25 0.53 2.25 0.64
CA ILE A 25 0.03 1.12 1.42
C ILE A 25 1.23 0.37 1.96
N ALA A 26 1.38 0.35 3.28
CA ALA A 26 2.55 -0.21 3.94
C ALA A 26 2.18 -0.96 5.22
N ASN A 27 2.97 -1.95 5.60
CA ASN A 27 2.83 -2.60 6.91
C ASN A 27 3.61 -1.90 8.02
N GLU A 28 4.43 -0.92 7.69
CA GLU A 28 5.17 -0.07 8.61
C GLU A 28 5.27 1.35 8.10
N MET A 29 5.35 2.32 9.00
CA MET A 29 5.61 3.73 8.73
C MET A 29 5.93 4.43 10.05
N SER A 30 7.07 5.10 10.12
CA SER A 30 7.40 5.95 11.28
C SER A 30 6.40 7.11 11.40
N PRO A 31 5.98 7.52 12.60
CA PRO A 31 6.38 7.03 13.92
C PRO A 31 5.42 5.97 14.49
N TYR A 32 4.60 5.31 13.69
CA TYR A 32 3.57 4.38 14.15
C TYR A 32 4.12 2.97 14.36
N VAL A 33 4.87 2.47 13.38
CA VAL A 33 5.48 1.14 13.35
C VAL A 33 6.83 1.25 12.64
N GLU A 34 7.89 0.80 13.30
CA GLU A 34 9.26 0.83 12.82
C GLU A 34 9.85 -0.58 12.93
N LEU A 35 9.76 -1.34 11.83
CA LEU A 35 10.28 -2.72 11.75
C LEU A 35 11.63 -2.74 11.03
N THR A 36 11.78 -1.89 10.03
CA THR A 36 12.98 -1.75 9.21
C THR A 36 13.29 -0.26 9.01
N GLU A 37 14.47 0.06 8.48
CA GLU A 37 14.84 1.43 8.16
C GLU A 37 13.91 2.06 7.12
N PHE A 38 13.24 1.24 6.30
CA PHE A 38 12.31 1.74 5.29
C PHE A 38 11.07 2.42 5.88
N SER A 39 10.73 2.18 7.14
CA SER A 39 9.65 2.88 7.84
C SER A 39 9.84 4.41 7.85
N GLU A 40 11.08 4.86 8.05
CA GLU A 40 11.43 6.28 7.97
C GLU A 40 11.42 6.79 6.52
N ILE A 41 11.90 5.98 5.58
CA ILE A 41 11.92 6.34 4.17
C ILE A 41 10.51 6.57 3.66
N ILE A 42 9.57 5.68 3.97
CA ILE A 42 8.16 5.83 3.55
C ILE A 42 7.51 7.07 4.15
N ASN A 43 7.84 7.40 5.41
CA ASN A 43 7.40 8.65 6.06
C ASN A 43 7.91 9.88 5.29
N LYS A 44 9.23 9.96 5.10
CA LYS A 44 9.88 11.08 4.39
C LYS A 44 9.37 11.21 2.95
N LEU A 45 9.15 10.09 2.28
CA LEU A 45 8.66 10.06 0.91
C LEU A 45 7.21 10.56 0.80
N ALA A 46 6.34 10.18 1.74
CA ALA A 46 4.97 10.68 1.80
C ALA A 46 4.94 12.20 2.03
N ILE A 47 5.76 12.70 2.94
CA ILE A 47 5.89 14.15 3.21
C ILE A 47 6.42 14.87 1.96
N LYS A 48 7.53 14.40 1.38
CA LYS A 48 8.13 15.03 0.20
C LYS A 48 7.19 15.06 -1.00
N SER A 49 6.42 13.97 -1.21
CA SER A 49 5.40 13.92 -2.25
C SER A 49 4.32 14.99 -2.05
N ASN A 50 3.83 15.13 -0.81
CA ASN A 50 2.84 16.15 -0.48
C ASN A 50 3.39 17.58 -0.65
N ASP A 51 4.61 17.83 -0.20
CA ASP A 51 5.27 19.14 -0.31
C ASP A 51 5.54 19.51 -1.77
N SER A 52 5.70 18.50 -2.64
CA SER A 52 5.81 18.68 -4.10
C SER A 52 4.46 18.92 -4.79
N GLY A 53 3.38 19.11 -4.02
CA GLY A 53 2.05 19.46 -4.52
C GLY A 53 1.16 18.27 -4.90
N MET A 54 1.58 17.02 -4.65
CA MET A 54 0.75 15.83 -4.85
C MET A 54 -0.30 15.72 -3.72
N GLU A 55 -1.41 15.08 -4.00
CA GLU A 55 -2.39 14.71 -2.98
C GLU A 55 -2.06 13.32 -2.46
N VAL A 56 -1.72 13.19 -1.17
CA VAL A 56 -1.18 11.97 -0.60
C VAL A 56 -2.10 11.41 0.48
N ARG A 57 -2.30 10.08 0.46
CA ARG A 57 -2.91 9.30 1.54
C ARG A 57 -2.06 8.09 1.85
N CYS A 58 -2.13 7.62 3.09
CA CYS A 58 -1.45 6.42 3.54
C CYS A 58 -2.44 5.44 4.16
N ILE A 59 -2.23 4.14 3.95
CA ILE A 59 -3.00 3.05 4.58
C ILE A 59 -2.02 2.07 5.21
N MET A 60 -2.30 1.66 6.46
CA MET A 60 -1.56 0.62 7.15
C MET A 60 -2.45 -0.19 8.09
N PRO A 61 -2.02 -1.39 8.55
CA PRO A 61 -2.75 -2.11 9.58
C PRO A 61 -2.69 -1.35 10.91
N ARG A 62 -3.76 -1.41 11.69
CA ARG A 62 -3.78 -0.89 13.05
C ARG A 62 -3.22 -1.94 14.01
N PHE A 63 -1.92 -2.14 14.03
CA PHE A 63 -1.31 -3.07 14.96
C PHE A 63 -1.51 -2.64 16.42
N GLY A 64 -1.67 -3.61 17.32
CA GLY A 64 -1.90 -3.38 18.75
C GLY A 64 -0.76 -2.63 19.45
N THR A 65 0.43 -2.63 18.88
CA THR A 65 1.59 -1.86 19.33
C THR A 65 1.45 -0.35 19.11
N ILE A 66 0.53 0.08 18.25
CA ILE A 66 0.30 1.51 17.97
C ILE A 66 -0.47 2.13 19.14
N ASN A 67 0.12 3.12 19.77
CA ASN A 67 -0.50 3.86 20.86
C ASN A 67 -1.51 4.88 20.30
N GLU A 68 -2.80 4.53 20.34
CA GLU A 68 -3.88 5.34 19.79
C GLU A 68 -4.00 6.73 20.42
N ARG A 69 -3.79 6.83 21.74
CA ARG A 69 -3.87 8.12 22.45
C ARG A 69 -2.73 9.05 22.07
N ARG A 70 -1.50 8.50 22.01
CA ARG A 70 -0.30 9.26 21.62
C ARG A 70 -0.44 9.83 20.21
N HIS A 71 -0.95 9.04 19.29
CA HIS A 71 -1.07 9.40 17.87
C HIS A 71 -2.45 9.98 17.52
N ARG A 72 -3.35 10.13 18.50
CA ARG A 72 -4.70 10.71 18.34
C ARG A 72 -5.51 10.02 17.25
N LEU A 73 -5.46 8.68 17.21
CA LEU A 73 -6.29 7.90 16.30
C LEU A 73 -7.76 8.06 16.66
N HIS A 74 -8.59 8.31 15.67
CA HIS A 74 -10.06 8.34 15.83
C HIS A 74 -10.73 7.59 14.69
N GLU A 75 -11.89 7.02 14.97
CA GLU A 75 -12.66 6.27 13.98
C GLU A 75 -13.26 7.19 12.92
N VAL A 76 -13.23 6.73 11.67
CA VAL A 76 -13.92 7.35 10.55
C VAL A 76 -15.19 6.55 10.26
N VAL A 77 -16.27 6.85 10.98
CA VAL A 77 -17.54 6.09 10.96
C VAL A 77 -18.06 5.85 9.53
N ARG A 78 -18.00 6.87 8.65
CA ARG A 78 -18.46 6.72 7.25
C ARG A 78 -17.65 5.71 6.43
N LEU A 79 -16.45 5.38 6.86
CA LEU A 79 -15.56 4.40 6.19
C LEU A 79 -15.58 3.05 6.89
N SER A 80 -15.94 3.00 8.17
CA SER A 80 -16.03 1.77 8.95
C SER A 80 -17.19 0.86 8.48
N GLY A 81 -17.22 -0.38 8.96
CA GLY A 81 -18.22 -1.37 8.60
C GLY A 81 -18.04 -1.94 7.18
N ILE A 82 -16.84 -1.88 6.62
CA ILE A 82 -16.48 -2.65 5.43
C ILE A 82 -16.40 -4.12 5.85
N ASN A 83 -17.15 -4.98 5.18
CA ASN A 83 -17.09 -6.41 5.42
C ASN A 83 -16.20 -7.07 4.35
N VAL A 84 -15.14 -7.74 4.78
CA VAL A 84 -14.16 -8.37 3.88
C VAL A 84 -14.33 -9.88 3.94
N SER A 85 -14.87 -10.48 2.88
CA SER A 85 -15.07 -11.93 2.80
C SER A 85 -13.82 -12.63 2.30
N ILE A 86 -13.29 -13.60 3.06
CA ILE A 86 -12.12 -14.42 2.74
C ILE A 86 -12.35 -15.83 3.30
N GLY A 87 -12.09 -16.86 2.48
CA GLY A 87 -12.20 -18.26 2.92
C GLY A 87 -13.61 -18.71 3.30
N GLY A 88 -14.64 -17.94 2.90
CA GLY A 88 -16.04 -18.18 3.25
C GLY A 88 -16.52 -17.44 4.50
N ASP A 89 -15.62 -16.78 5.22
CA ASP A 89 -15.93 -15.98 6.41
C ASP A 89 -15.89 -14.48 6.11
N ASP A 90 -16.62 -13.72 6.90
CA ASP A 90 -16.73 -12.26 6.80
C ASP A 90 -16.01 -11.57 7.97
N TYR A 91 -15.15 -10.62 7.63
CA TYR A 91 -14.32 -9.89 8.59
C TYR A 91 -14.63 -8.39 8.54
N PRO A 92 -15.32 -7.84 9.54
CA PRO A 92 -15.62 -6.41 9.58
C PRO A 92 -14.35 -5.60 9.86
N LEU A 93 -14.20 -4.47 9.15
CA LEU A 93 -13.12 -3.52 9.38
C LEU A 93 -13.63 -2.23 9.98
N VAL A 94 -12.94 -1.76 10.99
CA VAL A 94 -13.04 -0.40 11.52
C VAL A 94 -11.90 0.41 10.92
N ILE A 95 -12.21 1.59 10.40
CA ILE A 95 -11.22 2.48 9.82
C ILE A 95 -10.94 3.62 10.80
N LYS A 96 -9.71 3.70 11.24
CA LYS A 96 -9.22 4.81 12.07
C LYS A 96 -8.32 5.73 11.25
N VAL A 97 -8.17 6.98 11.67
CA VAL A 97 -7.30 7.95 11.00
C VAL A 97 -6.51 8.74 12.03
N ALA A 98 -5.28 9.08 11.67
CA ALA A 98 -4.47 10.07 12.37
C ALA A 98 -3.79 10.99 11.34
N SER A 99 -3.45 12.20 11.76
CA SER A 99 -2.57 13.06 10.99
C SER A 99 -1.11 12.70 11.25
N LEU A 100 -0.33 12.59 10.18
CA LEU A 100 1.11 12.41 10.32
C LEU A 100 1.72 13.64 11.02
N PRO A 101 2.53 13.47 12.07
CA PRO A 101 3.17 14.59 12.73
C PRO A 101 3.93 15.50 11.77
N ASN A 102 3.80 16.81 11.97
CA ASN A 102 4.45 17.85 11.15
C ASN A 102 4.09 17.87 9.66
N ALA A 103 3.06 17.13 9.25
CA ALA A 103 2.58 17.10 7.88
C ALA A 103 1.04 17.18 7.85
N ARG A 104 0.48 17.75 6.77
CA ARG A 104 -0.97 17.77 6.55
C ARG A 104 -1.42 16.51 5.80
N LEU A 105 -0.96 15.36 6.26
CA LEU A 105 -1.22 14.04 5.68
C LEU A 105 -2.09 13.20 6.61
N GLN A 106 -2.99 12.44 6.02
CA GLN A 106 -3.81 11.46 6.72
C GLN A 106 -3.28 10.05 6.52
N VAL A 107 -3.07 9.35 7.63
CA VAL A 107 -2.77 7.92 7.66
C VAL A 107 -4.02 7.20 8.16
N TYR A 108 -4.53 6.30 7.34
CA TYR A 108 -5.69 5.47 7.64
C TYR A 108 -5.22 4.11 8.13
N PHE A 109 -5.83 3.65 9.20
CA PHE A 109 -5.51 2.40 9.87
C PHE A 109 -6.67 1.43 9.72
N LEU A 110 -6.39 0.26 9.16
CA LEU A 110 -7.37 -0.83 9.08
C LEU A 110 -7.32 -1.62 10.38
N ASP A 111 -8.40 -1.58 11.13
CA ASP A 111 -8.53 -2.25 12.42
C ASP A 111 -9.51 -3.42 12.34
N ASN A 112 -9.08 -4.53 12.89
CA ASN A 112 -9.90 -5.67 13.26
C ASN A 112 -9.32 -6.23 14.55
N GLU A 113 -10.13 -6.32 15.61
CA GLU A 113 -9.64 -6.63 16.95
C GLU A 113 -9.00 -8.02 17.03
N ASP A 114 -9.53 -9.01 16.32
CA ASP A 114 -9.05 -10.38 16.38
C ASP A 114 -7.67 -10.55 15.72
N PHE A 115 -7.41 -9.77 14.66
CA PHE A 115 -6.22 -9.95 13.82
C PHE A 115 -5.13 -8.91 14.05
N PHE A 116 -5.47 -7.67 14.36
CA PHE A 116 -4.46 -6.61 14.44
C PHE A 116 -4.22 -6.11 15.86
N LYS A 117 -5.17 -6.26 16.80
CA LYS A 117 -5.04 -5.80 18.19
C LYS A 117 -4.28 -6.81 19.07
N ARG A 118 -3.01 -7.09 18.70
CA ARG A 118 -2.13 -8.00 19.43
C ARG A 118 -0.98 -7.25 20.07
N LYS A 119 -0.37 -7.80 21.12
CA LYS A 119 0.78 -7.19 21.82
C LYS A 119 2.03 -7.13 20.96
N SER A 120 2.17 -8.06 20.02
CA SER A 120 3.26 -8.14 19.06
C SER A 120 2.72 -8.19 17.64
N ILE A 121 3.54 -7.83 16.65
CA ILE A 121 3.07 -7.59 15.28
C ILE A 121 2.90 -8.89 14.50
N PHE A 122 3.94 -9.70 14.36
CA PHE A 122 3.94 -10.91 13.54
C PHE A 122 4.24 -12.20 14.29
N SER A 123 4.69 -12.10 15.54
CA SER A 123 5.04 -13.23 16.41
C SER A 123 4.45 -13.04 17.79
N ASP A 124 4.31 -14.10 18.55
CA ASP A 124 3.89 -14.04 19.95
C ASP A 124 5.04 -13.62 20.89
N GLU A 125 4.77 -13.61 22.21
CA GLU A 125 5.75 -13.26 23.23
C GLU A 125 6.93 -14.26 23.33
N LYS A 126 6.82 -15.43 22.68
CA LYS A 126 7.86 -16.47 22.57
C LYS A 126 8.53 -16.47 21.21
N GLU A 127 8.39 -15.38 20.45
CA GLU A 127 8.90 -15.22 19.07
C GLU A 127 8.34 -16.22 18.07
N LYS A 128 7.27 -16.98 18.41
CA LYS A 128 6.61 -17.86 17.45
C LYS A 128 5.79 -17.02 16.48
N PHE A 129 6.10 -17.16 15.19
CA PHE A 129 5.34 -16.52 14.10
C PHE A 129 3.88 -16.95 14.16
N TYR A 130 2.94 -16.02 14.05
CA TYR A 130 1.51 -16.33 14.11
C TYR A 130 1.08 -17.19 12.94
N ASP A 131 0.39 -18.28 13.22
CA ASP A 131 -0.06 -19.25 12.22
C ASP A 131 -1.07 -18.63 11.22
N ASP A 132 -1.77 -17.57 11.63
CA ASP A 132 -2.76 -16.83 10.82
C ASP A 132 -2.21 -15.59 10.09
N ASN A 133 -0.89 -15.40 10.05
CA ASN A 133 -0.29 -14.27 9.31
C ASN A 133 -0.67 -14.28 7.81
N GLY A 134 -0.95 -15.47 7.23
CA GLY A 134 -1.46 -15.60 5.88
C GLY A 134 -2.84 -14.95 5.72
N LEU A 135 -3.77 -15.28 6.62
CA LEU A 135 -5.12 -14.69 6.63
C LEU A 135 -5.06 -13.17 6.89
N ARG A 136 -4.24 -12.74 7.86
CA ARG A 136 -4.02 -11.31 8.16
C ARG A 136 -3.51 -10.53 6.95
N THR A 137 -2.64 -11.15 6.15
CA THR A 137 -2.12 -10.58 4.91
C THR A 137 -3.21 -10.43 3.86
N ALA A 138 -4.00 -11.49 3.62
CA ALA A 138 -5.12 -11.46 2.67
C ALA A 138 -6.19 -10.43 3.10
N LEU A 139 -6.51 -10.39 4.41
CA LEU A 139 -7.46 -9.44 5.00
C LEU A 139 -6.99 -7.99 4.82
N PHE A 140 -5.72 -7.70 5.11
CA PHE A 140 -5.16 -6.37 4.94
C PHE A 140 -5.17 -5.93 3.48
N CYS A 141 -4.68 -6.78 2.57
CA CYS A 141 -4.60 -6.44 1.15
C CYS A 141 -5.98 -6.19 0.53
N LYS A 142 -6.94 -7.10 0.76
CA LYS A 142 -8.31 -6.93 0.27
C LYS A 142 -8.99 -5.74 0.95
N GLY A 143 -8.88 -5.64 2.27
CA GLY A 143 -9.46 -4.55 3.06
C GLY A 143 -8.96 -3.17 2.66
N ALA A 144 -7.66 -3.04 2.32
CA ALA A 144 -7.10 -1.80 1.80
C ALA A 144 -7.78 -1.40 0.49
N LEU A 145 -7.96 -2.32 -0.46
CA LEU A 145 -8.61 -2.04 -1.74
C LEU A 145 -10.10 -1.70 -1.57
N GLU A 146 -10.83 -2.42 -0.71
CA GLU A 146 -12.23 -2.09 -0.40
C GLU A 146 -12.35 -0.70 0.27
N THR A 147 -11.38 -0.34 1.10
CA THR A 147 -11.31 1.00 1.71
C THR A 147 -11.11 2.08 0.65
N VAL A 148 -10.23 1.85 -0.33
CA VAL A 148 -10.01 2.78 -1.46
C VAL A 148 -11.27 2.96 -2.30
N LYS A 149 -12.02 1.91 -2.56
CA LYS A 149 -13.33 1.99 -3.23
C LYS A 149 -14.27 2.88 -2.44
N LYS A 150 -14.36 2.69 -1.13
CA LYS A 150 -15.25 3.48 -0.26
C LYS A 150 -14.81 4.94 -0.11
N PHE A 151 -13.53 5.26 -0.28
CA PHE A 151 -13.03 6.64 -0.31
C PHE A 151 -13.67 7.47 -1.44
N GLY A 152 -13.97 6.84 -2.60
CA GLY A 152 -14.33 7.56 -3.80
C GLY A 152 -13.22 8.49 -4.30
N TRP A 153 -11.96 8.11 -4.05
CA TRP A 153 -10.78 8.89 -4.37
C TRP A 153 -9.82 7.98 -5.18
N PRO A 154 -9.91 8.01 -6.53
CA PRO A 154 -9.09 7.18 -7.39
C PRO A 154 -7.63 7.64 -7.35
N PRO A 155 -6.68 6.80 -6.91
CA PRO A 155 -5.26 7.13 -6.95
C PRO A 155 -4.71 7.00 -8.37
N ASP A 156 -3.79 7.88 -8.76
CA ASP A 156 -3.00 7.72 -9.98
C ASP A 156 -1.91 6.68 -9.77
N ILE A 157 -1.36 6.64 -8.55
CA ILE A 157 -0.32 5.69 -8.14
C ILE A 157 -0.66 5.09 -6.78
N ILE A 158 -0.54 3.77 -6.69
CA ILE A 158 -0.46 3.04 -5.42
C ILE A 158 0.98 2.56 -5.24
N HIS A 159 1.62 3.03 -4.18
CA HIS A 159 2.95 2.59 -3.79
C HIS A 159 2.86 1.62 -2.61
N CYS A 160 3.07 0.34 -2.89
CA CYS A 160 3.03 -0.74 -1.90
C CYS A 160 4.43 -0.99 -1.32
N SER A 161 4.52 -1.15 -0.01
CA SER A 161 5.77 -1.40 0.70
C SER A 161 5.62 -2.45 1.79
N GLY A 162 6.60 -3.32 1.88
CA GLY A 162 6.63 -4.43 2.84
C GLY A 162 5.88 -5.66 2.36
N TRP A 163 6.32 -6.81 2.85
CA TRP A 163 5.84 -8.11 2.39
C TRP A 163 4.32 -8.31 2.54
N MET A 164 3.73 -7.75 3.60
CA MET A 164 2.29 -7.88 3.88
C MET A 164 1.41 -7.19 2.83
N THR A 165 1.97 -6.35 1.97
CA THR A 165 1.26 -5.70 0.85
C THR A 165 1.39 -6.47 -0.47
N GLY A 166 2.10 -7.59 -0.48
CA GLY A 166 2.50 -8.31 -1.70
C GLY A 166 1.36 -8.78 -2.61
N LEU A 167 0.16 -9.03 -2.05
CA LEU A 167 -1.01 -9.42 -2.85
C LEU A 167 -1.68 -8.24 -3.58
N ILE A 168 -1.47 -7.00 -3.16
CA ILE A 168 -2.17 -5.82 -3.69
C ILE A 168 -1.95 -5.63 -5.20
N PRO A 169 -0.70 -5.67 -5.73
CA PRO A 169 -0.48 -5.52 -7.16
C PRO A 169 -1.21 -6.56 -7.98
N MET A 170 -1.19 -7.84 -7.54
CA MET A 170 -1.91 -8.92 -8.19
C MET A 170 -3.43 -8.66 -8.15
N PHE A 171 -4.00 -8.32 -7.01
CA PHE A 171 -5.43 -8.05 -6.88
C PHE A 171 -5.88 -6.93 -7.83
N ILE A 172 -5.14 -5.83 -7.94
CA ILE A 172 -5.47 -4.73 -8.86
C ILE A 172 -5.46 -5.20 -10.31
N LYS A 173 -4.52 -6.07 -10.70
CA LYS A 173 -4.40 -6.56 -12.09
C LYS A 173 -5.38 -7.71 -12.40
N THR A 174 -6.03 -8.29 -11.40
CA THR A 174 -6.93 -9.45 -11.55
C THR A 174 -8.34 -9.16 -11.03
N ALA A 175 -8.63 -9.45 -9.78
CA ALA A 175 -9.94 -9.35 -9.16
C ALA A 175 -10.53 -7.93 -9.20
N TYR A 176 -9.70 -6.89 -9.09
CA TYR A 176 -10.12 -5.48 -9.11
C TYR A 176 -9.89 -4.79 -10.46
N LYS A 177 -9.51 -5.53 -11.50
CA LYS A 177 -9.18 -4.96 -12.81
C LYS A 177 -10.33 -4.15 -13.43
N LYS A 178 -11.58 -4.50 -13.12
CA LYS A 178 -12.77 -3.85 -13.65
C LYS A 178 -13.31 -2.73 -12.75
N GLU A 179 -12.71 -2.53 -11.60
CA GLU A 179 -13.14 -1.49 -10.66
C GLU A 179 -12.73 -0.09 -11.17
N PRO A 180 -13.68 0.83 -11.37
CA PRO A 180 -13.39 2.13 -11.95
C PRO A 180 -12.34 2.94 -11.19
N VAL A 181 -12.28 2.79 -9.86
CA VAL A 181 -11.33 3.50 -8.99
C VAL A 181 -9.88 3.13 -9.27
N PHE A 182 -9.61 1.95 -9.86
CA PHE A 182 -8.27 1.47 -10.21
C PHE A 182 -7.96 1.48 -11.71
N SER A 183 -8.90 1.91 -12.57
CA SER A 183 -8.80 1.78 -14.04
C SER A 183 -7.53 2.41 -14.63
N ASN A 184 -7.09 3.54 -14.11
CA ASN A 184 -5.89 4.27 -14.56
C ASN A 184 -4.72 4.19 -13.58
N CYS A 185 -4.88 3.42 -12.50
CA CYS A 185 -3.90 3.35 -11.43
C CYS A 185 -2.66 2.57 -11.85
N LYS A 186 -1.48 3.14 -11.58
CA LYS A 186 -0.18 2.44 -11.65
C LYS A 186 0.22 1.96 -10.28
N VAL A 187 0.85 0.80 -10.23
CA VAL A 187 1.29 0.19 -8.97
C VAL A 187 2.80 0.14 -8.93
N ILE A 188 3.38 0.69 -7.88
CA ILE A 188 4.80 0.56 -7.54
C ILE A 188 4.89 -0.39 -6.37
N TYR A 189 5.86 -1.29 -6.40
CA TYR A 189 6.12 -2.21 -5.32
C TYR A 189 7.57 -2.11 -4.85
N THR A 190 7.76 -1.88 -3.54
CA THR A 190 9.08 -1.87 -2.91
C THR A 190 9.41 -3.24 -2.35
N ILE A 191 10.50 -3.84 -2.86
CA ILE A 191 11.11 -5.03 -2.31
C ILE A 191 12.00 -4.60 -1.14
N GLY A 192 11.68 -5.07 0.06
CA GLY A 192 12.46 -4.83 1.27
C GLY A 192 13.34 -6.00 1.67
N GLU A 193 13.91 -5.92 2.85
CA GLU A 193 14.67 -6.99 3.46
C GLU A 193 13.79 -8.16 3.94
N ASN A 194 14.39 -9.34 4.07
CA ASN A 194 13.69 -10.51 4.59
C ASN A 194 13.53 -10.40 6.10
N THR A 195 12.28 -10.30 6.56
CA THR A 195 11.94 -10.10 7.98
C THR A 195 11.44 -11.36 8.69
N PHE A 196 11.18 -12.45 7.95
CA PHE A 196 10.80 -13.75 8.53
C PHE A 196 11.25 -14.91 7.64
N LYS A 197 11.40 -16.10 8.22
CA LYS A 197 11.85 -17.33 7.53
C LYS A 197 10.73 -18.38 7.39
N GLU A 198 9.66 -18.21 8.13
CA GLU A 198 8.52 -19.11 8.20
C GLU A 198 7.71 -19.07 6.90
N LYS A 199 6.71 -19.93 6.82
CA LYS A 199 5.68 -19.91 5.78
C LYS A 199 4.38 -19.32 6.30
N LEU A 200 3.59 -18.72 5.42
CA LEU A 200 2.31 -18.08 5.74
C LEU A 200 1.13 -19.06 5.97
N GLY A 201 1.44 -20.35 6.09
CA GLY A 201 0.42 -21.39 6.30
C GLY A 201 0.11 -22.17 5.02
N ALA A 202 -0.40 -23.39 5.19
CA ALA A 202 -0.72 -24.29 4.08
C ALA A 202 -1.94 -23.82 3.25
N ASP A 203 -2.84 -23.09 3.87
CA ASP A 203 -4.07 -22.53 3.29
C ASP A 203 -3.87 -21.14 2.66
N PHE A 204 -2.69 -20.55 2.80
CA PHE A 204 -2.43 -19.17 2.36
C PHE A 204 -2.83 -18.91 0.90
N LEU A 205 -2.50 -19.84 -0.03
CA LEU A 205 -2.84 -19.64 -1.44
C LEU A 205 -4.36 -19.68 -1.68
N GLN A 206 -5.10 -20.47 -0.89
CA GLN A 206 -6.55 -20.50 -0.94
C GLN A 206 -7.14 -19.17 -0.42
N LEU A 207 -6.62 -18.64 0.69
CA LEU A 207 -7.02 -17.35 1.24
C LEU A 207 -6.68 -16.20 0.27
N ALA A 208 -5.50 -16.25 -0.36
CA ALA A 208 -5.07 -15.28 -1.36
C ALA A 208 -5.90 -15.33 -2.66
N ALA A 209 -6.57 -16.44 -2.95
CA ALA A 209 -7.53 -16.55 -4.05
C ALA A 209 -8.80 -15.72 -3.83
N ILE A 210 -9.03 -15.20 -2.62
CA ILE A 210 -10.18 -14.37 -2.23
C ILE A 210 -11.51 -14.88 -2.78
N ASN A 211 -11.88 -16.11 -2.36
CA ASN A 211 -13.09 -16.81 -2.81
C ASN A 211 -13.12 -17.01 -4.35
N GLU A 212 -12.03 -17.57 -4.88
CA GLU A 212 -11.87 -17.92 -6.31
C GLU A 212 -11.87 -16.73 -7.30
N GLN A 213 -11.74 -15.50 -6.80
CA GLN A 213 -11.60 -14.32 -7.66
C GLN A 213 -10.22 -14.24 -8.34
N VAL A 214 -9.24 -15.00 -7.83
CA VAL A 214 -7.89 -15.13 -8.38
C VAL A 214 -7.61 -16.60 -8.69
N THR A 215 -7.03 -16.89 -9.87
CA THR A 215 -6.76 -18.27 -10.29
C THR A 215 -5.42 -18.79 -9.79
N LYS A 216 -5.22 -20.12 -9.85
CA LYS A 216 -3.95 -20.76 -9.47
C LYS A 216 -2.75 -20.22 -10.27
N LYS A 217 -2.98 -19.82 -11.54
CA LYS A 217 -1.91 -19.29 -12.40
C LYS A 217 -1.37 -17.96 -11.87
N GLU A 218 -2.27 -17.09 -11.40
CA GLU A 218 -1.86 -15.81 -10.85
C GLU A 218 -1.14 -15.97 -9.50
N LEU A 219 -1.47 -17.05 -8.77
CA LEU A 219 -0.85 -17.34 -7.47
C LEU A 219 0.52 -18.05 -7.57
N ASP A 220 0.99 -18.44 -8.77
CA ASP A 220 2.23 -19.20 -8.92
C ASP A 220 3.47 -18.47 -8.35
N PHE A 221 3.54 -17.16 -8.45
CA PHE A 221 4.62 -16.36 -7.85
C PHE A 221 4.67 -16.43 -6.32
N PHE A 222 3.56 -16.80 -5.68
CA PHE A 222 3.41 -16.87 -4.22
C PHE A 222 3.52 -18.30 -3.67
N LYS A 223 3.77 -19.31 -4.51
CA LYS A 223 3.69 -20.75 -4.15
C LYS A 223 4.57 -21.17 -2.99
N ASP A 224 5.74 -20.52 -2.80
CA ASP A 224 6.65 -20.85 -1.69
C ASP A 224 6.13 -20.30 -0.34
N THR A 225 5.14 -19.43 -0.35
CA THR A 225 4.45 -18.83 0.81
C THR A 225 5.36 -18.23 1.88
N ASN A 226 6.58 -17.87 1.52
CA ASN A 226 7.58 -17.25 2.39
C ASN A 226 7.76 -15.76 2.06
N ASN A 227 8.64 -15.10 2.81
CA ASN A 227 8.92 -13.67 2.64
C ASN A 227 9.33 -13.30 1.20
N SER A 228 10.29 -14.03 0.62
CA SER A 228 10.77 -13.79 -0.75
C SER A 228 9.67 -14.02 -1.80
N ALA A 229 8.75 -14.98 -1.58
CA ALA A 229 7.61 -15.22 -2.46
C ALA A 229 6.62 -14.04 -2.44
N MET A 230 6.39 -13.43 -1.28
CA MET A 230 5.54 -12.24 -1.16
C MET A 230 6.12 -11.06 -1.94
N PHE A 231 7.42 -10.81 -1.81
CA PHE A 231 8.11 -9.79 -2.59
C PHE A 231 8.10 -10.09 -4.09
N ARG A 232 8.39 -11.34 -4.47
CA ARG A 232 8.36 -11.77 -5.88
C ARG A 232 6.99 -11.55 -6.50
N GLY A 233 5.93 -11.98 -5.84
CA GLY A 233 4.56 -11.83 -6.33
C GLY A 233 4.16 -10.37 -6.47
N GLY A 234 4.43 -9.55 -5.45
CA GLY A 234 4.16 -8.11 -5.51
C GLY A 234 4.88 -7.43 -6.67
N ALA A 235 6.18 -7.70 -6.81
CA ALA A 235 7.01 -7.14 -7.89
C ALA A 235 6.59 -7.63 -9.29
N ALA A 236 6.16 -8.89 -9.42
CA ALA A 236 5.75 -9.46 -10.70
C ALA A 236 4.54 -8.70 -11.31
N TYR A 237 3.58 -8.31 -10.47
CA TYR A 237 2.36 -7.62 -10.90
C TYR A 237 2.43 -6.09 -10.86
N ALA A 238 3.46 -5.50 -10.28
CA ALA A 238 3.64 -4.05 -10.25
C ALA A 238 4.03 -3.47 -11.62
N ASP A 239 3.72 -2.21 -11.85
CA ASP A 239 4.13 -1.45 -13.04
C ASP A 239 5.59 -0.97 -12.93
N ALA A 240 6.06 -0.73 -11.69
CA ALA A 240 7.47 -0.45 -11.39
C ALA A 240 7.88 -1.10 -10.07
N VAL A 241 9.18 -1.35 -9.92
CA VAL A 241 9.77 -1.96 -8.73
C VAL A 241 10.84 -1.05 -8.16
N THR A 242 10.83 -0.88 -6.83
CA THR A 242 11.90 -0.19 -6.11
C THR A 242 12.51 -1.13 -5.08
N PHE A 243 13.75 -0.85 -4.69
CA PHE A 243 14.43 -1.61 -3.65
C PHE A 243 14.54 -0.74 -2.40
N GLY A 244 14.10 -1.28 -1.25
CA GLY A 244 13.96 -0.52 -0.01
C GLY A 244 15.09 -0.72 1.01
N ALA A 245 16.06 -1.60 0.71
CA ALA A 245 17.21 -1.86 1.56
C ALA A 245 18.43 -2.28 0.75
N ALA A 246 19.61 -2.19 1.35
CA ALA A 246 20.87 -2.60 0.73
C ALA A 246 21.03 -4.14 0.67
N ASP A 247 20.43 -4.84 1.63
CA ASP A 247 20.56 -6.29 1.83
C ASP A 247 19.35 -7.10 1.34
N VAL A 248 18.62 -6.55 0.38
CA VAL A 248 17.55 -7.29 -0.31
C VAL A 248 18.10 -8.61 -0.89
N ASP A 249 17.27 -9.66 -0.88
CA ASP A 249 17.59 -10.96 -1.48
C ASP A 249 18.16 -10.78 -2.90
N LYS A 250 19.42 -11.19 -3.09
CA LYS A 250 20.17 -11.02 -4.35
C LYS A 250 19.44 -11.62 -5.54
N LYS A 251 18.73 -12.74 -5.36
CA LYS A 251 17.95 -13.37 -6.42
C LYS A 251 16.79 -12.47 -6.88
N LEU A 252 16.13 -11.79 -5.95
CA LEU A 252 15.08 -10.83 -6.30
C LEU A 252 15.67 -9.60 -7.00
N VAL A 253 16.83 -9.12 -6.57
CA VAL A 253 17.53 -8.03 -7.26
C VAL A 253 17.90 -8.43 -8.70
N GLU A 254 18.47 -9.61 -8.90
CA GLU A 254 18.83 -10.13 -10.24
C GLU A 254 17.59 -10.31 -11.13
N GLU A 255 16.51 -10.86 -10.56
CA GLU A 255 15.24 -11.11 -11.27
C GLU A 255 14.57 -9.82 -11.72
N PHE A 256 14.50 -8.80 -10.84
CA PHE A 256 13.69 -7.62 -11.08
C PHE A 256 14.46 -6.40 -11.58
N SER A 257 15.78 -6.29 -11.39
CA SER A 257 16.56 -5.13 -11.87
C SER A 257 16.68 -5.06 -13.41
N LYS A 258 16.45 -6.16 -14.13
CA LYS A 258 16.66 -6.27 -15.58
C LYS A 258 15.42 -6.64 -16.39
N ILE A 259 14.23 -6.58 -15.76
CA ILE A 259 12.97 -6.91 -16.46
C ILE A 259 12.68 -5.86 -17.55
N LYS A 260 12.58 -6.32 -18.82
CA LYS A 260 12.18 -5.45 -19.93
C LYS A 260 10.77 -4.89 -19.73
N GLY A 261 10.62 -3.59 -19.97
CA GLY A 261 9.33 -2.89 -19.91
C GLY A 261 8.85 -2.51 -18.50
N LYS A 262 9.63 -2.81 -17.47
CA LYS A 262 9.33 -2.41 -16.09
C LYS A 262 10.40 -1.43 -15.60
N LYS A 263 9.97 -0.28 -15.07
CA LYS A 263 10.90 0.67 -14.46
C LYS A 263 11.37 0.12 -13.12
N THR A 264 12.66 0.31 -12.83
CA THR A 264 13.26 -0.09 -11.55
C THR A 264 14.02 1.07 -10.95
N LEU A 265 13.95 1.21 -9.63
CA LEU A 265 14.73 2.17 -8.87
C LEU A 265 15.57 1.41 -7.83
N PRO A 266 16.91 1.45 -7.93
CA PRO A 266 17.79 0.81 -6.96
C PRO A 266 17.70 1.53 -5.60
N PHE A 267 18.04 0.81 -4.54
CA PHE A 267 18.19 1.42 -3.22
C PHE A 267 19.37 2.39 -3.20
N ASN A 268 19.16 3.56 -2.61
CA ASN A 268 20.19 4.54 -2.36
C ASN A 268 19.95 5.17 -0.97
N ALA A 269 20.78 4.81 0.00
CA ALA A 269 20.68 5.32 1.37
C ALA A 269 20.87 6.83 1.49
N GLU A 270 21.63 7.43 0.55
CA GLU A 270 21.89 8.87 0.51
C GLU A 270 20.89 9.64 -0.37
N SER A 271 19.86 8.95 -0.91
CA SER A 271 18.88 9.58 -1.78
C SER A 271 18.09 10.66 -1.03
N ASP A 272 17.94 11.80 -1.68
CA ASP A 272 17.01 12.83 -1.25
C ASP A 272 15.56 12.52 -1.67
N LEU A 273 15.29 11.31 -2.18
CA LEU A 273 14.01 10.79 -2.65
C LEU A 273 13.44 11.48 -3.90
N THR A 274 14.21 12.33 -4.58
CA THR A 274 13.76 12.98 -5.82
C THR A 274 13.54 11.96 -6.94
N ASP A 275 14.33 10.88 -6.95
CA ASP A 275 14.20 9.79 -7.92
C ASP A 275 12.81 9.12 -7.86
N TYR A 276 12.23 9.01 -6.67
CA TYR A 276 10.87 8.51 -6.50
C TYR A 276 9.83 9.46 -7.08
N LEU A 277 9.98 10.77 -6.88
CA LEU A 277 9.07 11.76 -7.46
C LEU A 277 9.13 11.72 -8.99
N GLN A 278 10.34 11.60 -9.56
CA GLN A 278 10.51 11.43 -11.00
C GLN A 278 9.86 10.14 -11.49
N LEU A 279 9.99 9.03 -10.75
CA LEU A 279 9.33 7.76 -11.09
C LEU A 279 7.79 7.92 -11.09
N TYR A 280 7.21 8.64 -10.11
CA TYR A 280 5.78 8.92 -10.08
C TYR A 280 5.34 9.77 -11.27
N ASP A 281 6.13 10.79 -11.63
CA ASP A 281 5.84 11.63 -12.79
C ASP A 281 5.86 10.84 -14.09
N ASP A 282 6.78 9.95 -14.21
CA ASP A 282 6.96 9.11 -15.40
C ASP A 282 5.88 8.04 -15.58
N LEU A 283 5.33 7.52 -14.49
CA LEU A 283 4.29 6.48 -14.52
C LEU A 283 2.89 7.07 -14.72
N ALA A 284 2.65 8.28 -14.26
CA ALA A 284 1.34 8.94 -14.33
C ALA A 284 1.12 9.75 -15.62
N LYS A 285 2.05 9.65 -16.58
CA LYS A 285 1.89 10.13 -17.96
C LYS A 285 0.99 9.19 -18.75
#